data_d66fa2ff34532b3ec30b611f34138cff
#
_entry.id   d66fa2ff34532b3ec30b611f34138cff
#
_cell.length_a   1.000
_cell.length_b   1.000
_cell.length_c   1.000
_cell.angle_alpha   90.00
_cell.angle_beta   90.00
_cell.angle_gamma   90.00
#
_symmetry.space_group_name_H-M   'P 1'
#
loop_
_entity.id
_entity.type
_entity.pdbx_description
1 polymer ?
#
loop_
_entity_poly.entity_id
_entity_poly.type
_entity_poly.pdbx_seq_one_letter_code
_entity_poly.pdbx_strand_id
1 'polypeptide(L)'
;MKLSFPIGYLRERYGLERAFGMVKEAGFDAIDFDLCMMEKPESVFNGPDWQEHAAEVRRLADAYGVPINQTHAPFHFKPEQWEDRPFVLDMFERYLAITGILGAEVGVVHPLHYFSYEGHVEEIFEKNMRYYGDLIPAAKRAGVKIGVENMWQRDLRRKCPSYDVCSEAAEFVRYIDTLNSDAIVACLDIGHVGLVPQRDEAWDVIRALGHDRLHSLHVHDNDYCGDQHMVPYTGKIDWAEVTRALGEIDYDGDFTYETSKALLHNMDDRILPTGLKFMVDVGRHLMTLVDESRPK
;
A
#
# COMPACT_ATOMS: atom_id res chain seq x y z
N MET A 1 -1.88 -16.25 3.93
CA MET A 1 -2.18 -14.80 4.02
C MET A 1 -2.34 -14.39 5.47
N LYS A 2 -1.83 -13.22 5.87
CA LYS A 2 -2.15 -12.54 7.13
C LYS A 2 -3.13 -11.42 6.84
N LEU A 3 -4.00 -11.12 7.81
CA LEU A 3 -4.85 -9.93 7.77
C LEU A 3 -4.09 -8.78 8.44
N SER A 4 -3.80 -7.73 7.66
CA SER A 4 -3.00 -6.60 8.11
C SER A 4 -3.80 -5.30 8.24
N PHE A 5 -3.41 -4.46 9.20
CA PHE A 5 -4.09 -3.21 9.55
C PHE A 5 -3.17 -2.00 9.39
N PRO A 6 -3.61 -0.90 8.74
CA PRO A 6 -2.85 0.35 8.65
C PRO A 6 -2.88 1.08 10.00
N ILE A 7 -1.78 1.03 10.75
CA ILE A 7 -1.73 1.47 12.15
C ILE A 7 -1.80 3.00 12.35
N GLY A 8 -1.57 3.79 11.29
CA GLY A 8 -1.37 5.24 11.37
C GLY A 8 -2.42 5.98 12.17
N TYR A 9 -3.71 5.72 11.90
CA TYR A 9 -4.81 6.37 12.61
C TYR A 9 -4.82 6.07 14.14
N LEU A 10 -4.62 4.81 14.52
CA LEU A 10 -4.60 4.44 15.94
C LEU A 10 -3.36 5.00 16.63
N ARG A 11 -2.21 4.98 15.96
CA ARG A 11 -0.96 5.57 16.47
C ARG A 11 -1.11 7.06 16.73
N GLU A 12 -1.69 7.83 15.80
CA GLU A 12 -1.92 9.26 15.96
C GLU A 12 -2.86 9.57 17.15
N ARG A 13 -3.89 8.75 17.34
CA ARG A 13 -4.92 9.00 18.36
C ARG A 13 -4.54 8.49 19.74
N TYR A 14 -3.85 7.37 19.86
CA TYR A 14 -3.62 6.67 21.14
C TYR A 14 -2.15 6.46 21.49
N GLY A 15 -1.24 6.83 20.62
CA GLY A 15 0.17 6.51 20.72
C GLY A 15 0.51 5.11 20.24
N LEU A 16 1.79 4.89 19.96
CA LEU A 16 2.28 3.72 19.26
C LEU A 16 2.00 2.41 20.02
N GLU A 17 2.38 2.34 21.29
CA GLU A 17 2.25 1.13 22.11
C GLU A 17 0.78 0.71 22.26
N ARG A 18 -0.12 1.65 22.55
CA ARG A 18 -1.55 1.35 22.67
C ARG A 18 -2.14 0.91 21.32
N ALA A 19 -1.69 1.49 20.22
CA ALA A 19 -2.13 1.09 18.88
C ALA A 19 -1.79 -0.38 18.59
N PHE A 20 -0.57 -0.84 18.90
CA PHE A 20 -0.20 -2.26 18.77
C PHE A 20 -1.11 -3.17 19.62
N GLY A 21 -1.37 -2.77 20.87
CA GLY A 21 -2.30 -3.50 21.74
C GLY A 21 -3.70 -3.62 21.14
N MET A 22 -4.25 -2.52 20.61
CA MET A 22 -5.59 -2.51 20.00
C MET A 22 -5.68 -3.38 18.74
N VAL A 23 -4.67 -3.35 17.88
CA VAL A 23 -4.59 -4.20 16.70
C VAL A 23 -4.57 -5.68 17.09
N LYS A 24 -3.76 -6.04 18.11
CA LYS A 24 -3.70 -7.39 18.66
C LYS A 24 -5.02 -7.83 19.28
N GLU A 25 -5.61 -6.99 20.13
CA GLU A 25 -6.88 -7.24 20.81
C GLU A 25 -8.04 -7.44 19.81
N ALA A 26 -8.03 -6.71 18.68
CA ALA A 26 -9.03 -6.84 17.62
C ALA A 26 -8.91 -8.16 16.84
N GLY A 27 -7.73 -8.75 16.77
CA GLY A 27 -7.47 -10.03 16.09
C GLY A 27 -6.87 -9.92 14.68
N PHE A 28 -6.20 -8.79 14.36
CA PHE A 28 -5.35 -8.70 13.18
C PHE A 28 -4.05 -9.49 13.37
N ASP A 29 -3.48 -9.98 12.27
CA ASP A 29 -2.26 -10.79 12.27
C ASP A 29 -0.99 -9.97 12.09
N ALA A 30 -1.10 -8.83 11.41
CA ALA A 30 0.03 -7.98 11.02
C ALA A 30 -0.37 -6.50 10.97
N ILE A 31 0.63 -5.66 10.75
CA ILE A 31 0.51 -4.21 10.64
C ILE A 31 1.15 -3.75 9.34
N ASP A 32 0.43 -2.88 8.62
CA ASP A 32 1.02 -1.95 7.68
C ASP A 32 1.45 -0.70 8.44
N PHE A 33 2.75 -0.39 8.38
CA PHE A 33 3.34 0.73 9.11
C PHE A 33 3.65 1.88 8.16
N ASP A 34 2.78 2.89 8.13
CA ASP A 34 3.03 4.06 7.30
C ASP A 34 4.21 4.90 7.81
N LEU A 35 5.10 5.27 6.90
CA LEU A 35 6.23 6.18 7.10
C LEU A 35 6.02 7.53 6.40
N CYS A 36 4.79 7.86 6.01
CA CYS A 36 4.41 9.14 5.41
C CYS A 36 4.84 10.34 6.26
N MET A 37 4.96 10.15 7.58
CA MET A 37 5.48 11.18 8.48
C MET A 37 6.91 11.64 8.18
N MET A 38 7.69 10.88 7.39
CA MET A 38 9.04 11.28 6.97
C MET A 38 9.03 12.50 6.04
N GLU A 39 7.87 12.88 5.48
CA GLU A 39 7.70 14.14 4.76
C GLU A 39 7.93 15.38 5.65
N LYS A 40 7.68 15.23 6.94
CA LYS A 40 7.85 16.31 7.91
C LYS A 40 9.29 16.33 8.39
N PRO A 41 10.00 17.48 8.25
CA PRO A 41 11.40 17.59 8.69
C PRO A 41 11.63 17.17 10.15
N GLU A 42 10.64 17.40 11.02
CA GLU A 42 10.68 17.08 12.44
C GLU A 42 10.42 15.59 12.75
N SER A 43 10.18 14.76 11.75
CA SER A 43 9.98 13.32 11.95
C SER A 43 11.22 12.69 12.63
N VAL A 44 10.97 11.87 13.65
CA VAL A 44 12.03 11.11 14.34
C VAL A 44 12.84 10.21 13.39
N PHE A 45 12.21 9.77 12.30
CA PHE A 45 12.86 8.98 11.27
C PHE A 45 13.77 9.79 10.33
N ASN A 46 13.77 11.12 10.43
CA ASN A 46 14.68 12.00 9.73
C ASN A 46 15.87 12.46 10.61
N GLY A 47 15.79 12.25 11.93
CA GLY A 47 16.82 12.61 12.89
C GLY A 47 18.05 11.69 12.87
N PRO A 48 19.10 12.00 13.65
CA PRO A 48 20.32 11.19 13.71
C PRO A 48 20.08 9.79 14.28
N ASP A 49 19.08 9.63 15.14
CA ASP A 49 18.80 8.39 15.89
C ASP A 49 17.68 7.54 15.22
N TRP A 50 17.46 7.73 13.92
CA TRP A 50 16.37 7.07 13.21
C TRP A 50 16.41 5.52 13.29
N GLN A 51 17.62 4.93 13.35
CA GLN A 51 17.75 3.47 13.51
C GLN A 51 17.25 3.00 14.87
N GLU A 52 17.51 3.77 15.94
CA GLU A 52 17.03 3.44 17.29
C GLU A 52 15.52 3.51 17.36
N HIS A 53 14.91 4.53 16.73
CA HIS A 53 13.47 4.64 16.62
C HIS A 53 12.84 3.49 15.81
N ALA A 54 13.45 3.11 14.70
CA ALA A 54 13.00 1.95 13.93
C ALA A 54 13.11 0.64 14.74
N ALA A 55 14.23 0.45 15.45
CA ALA A 55 14.43 -0.70 16.32
C ALA A 55 13.42 -0.74 17.50
N GLU A 56 13.01 0.42 18.04
CA GLU A 56 11.96 0.50 19.05
C GLU A 56 10.61 0.03 18.51
N VAL A 57 10.21 0.49 17.33
CA VAL A 57 8.97 0.02 16.67
C VAL A 57 9.02 -1.49 16.45
N ARG A 58 10.15 -2.02 15.98
CA ARG A 58 10.33 -3.48 15.81
C ARG A 58 10.19 -4.22 17.13
N ARG A 59 10.78 -3.74 18.23
CA ARG A 59 10.64 -4.36 19.56
C ARG A 59 9.18 -4.39 20.03
N LEU A 60 8.41 -3.34 19.75
CA LEU A 60 6.97 -3.33 20.05
C LEU A 60 6.23 -4.39 19.23
N ALA A 61 6.50 -4.49 17.93
CA ALA A 61 5.91 -5.51 17.07
C ALA A 61 6.18 -6.92 17.62
N ASP A 62 7.43 -7.20 18.01
CA ASP A 62 7.84 -8.48 18.59
C ASP A 62 7.17 -8.72 19.96
N ALA A 63 7.10 -7.70 20.83
CA ALA A 63 6.50 -7.82 22.16
C ALA A 63 4.99 -8.11 22.11
N TYR A 64 4.27 -7.52 21.16
CA TYR A 64 2.84 -7.78 20.96
C TYR A 64 2.57 -9.01 20.08
N GLY A 65 3.60 -9.58 19.43
CA GLY A 65 3.46 -10.69 18.50
C GLY A 65 2.60 -10.32 17.28
N VAL A 66 2.72 -9.07 16.81
CA VAL A 66 2.05 -8.55 15.61
C VAL A 66 3.12 -7.99 14.68
N PRO A 67 3.64 -8.80 13.74
CA PRO A 67 4.69 -8.38 12.83
C PRO A 67 4.24 -7.24 11.92
N ILE A 68 5.21 -6.46 11.45
CA ILE A 68 5.01 -5.50 10.38
C ILE A 68 5.28 -6.23 9.06
N ASN A 69 4.27 -6.37 8.21
CA ASN A 69 4.39 -7.09 6.93
C ASN A 69 4.68 -6.17 5.76
N GLN A 70 4.23 -4.93 5.86
CA GLN A 70 4.31 -3.91 4.83
C GLN A 70 4.58 -2.55 5.44
N THR A 71 5.21 -1.67 4.69
CA THR A 71 5.32 -0.24 5.02
C THR A 71 4.89 0.60 3.83
N HIS A 72 4.52 1.85 4.10
CA HIS A 72 4.17 2.83 3.07
C HIS A 72 5.15 4.00 3.10
N ALA A 73 5.74 4.33 1.95
CA ALA A 73 6.70 5.41 1.80
C ALA A 73 6.04 6.79 1.89
N PRO A 74 6.83 7.85 2.14
CA PRO A 74 6.42 9.22 1.85
C PRO A 74 6.03 9.36 0.38
N PHE A 75 4.93 10.07 0.08
CA PHE A 75 4.40 10.15 -1.29
C PHE A 75 4.24 11.58 -1.82
N HIS A 76 4.48 12.60 -1.03
CA HIS A 76 4.35 13.97 -1.49
C HIS A 76 5.67 14.49 -2.06
N PHE A 77 5.82 14.30 -3.37
CA PHE A 77 6.81 15.03 -4.12
C PHE A 77 6.15 16.23 -4.80
N LYS A 78 6.66 17.41 -4.49
CA LYS A 78 6.45 18.51 -5.43
C LYS A 78 7.38 18.27 -6.63
N PRO A 79 6.97 18.64 -7.85
CA PRO A 79 7.82 18.51 -9.03
C PRO A 79 9.23 19.08 -8.82
N GLU A 80 9.33 20.17 -8.07
CA GLU A 80 10.59 20.84 -7.76
C GLU A 80 11.51 19.97 -6.86
N GLN A 81 10.96 19.16 -5.96
CA GLN A 81 11.74 18.26 -5.10
C GLN A 81 12.35 17.11 -5.89
N TRP A 82 11.73 16.71 -6.99
CA TRP A 82 12.29 15.70 -7.89
C TRP A 82 13.56 16.16 -8.60
N GLU A 83 13.71 17.46 -8.84
CA GLU A 83 14.93 18.04 -9.35
C GLU A 83 16.07 17.98 -8.33
N ASP A 84 15.77 17.96 -7.03
CA ASP A 84 16.72 17.65 -5.95
C ASP A 84 16.85 16.12 -5.74
N ARG A 85 17.29 15.45 -6.79
CA ARG A 85 17.44 14.00 -6.82
C ARG A 85 18.27 13.41 -5.66
N PRO A 86 19.39 14.02 -5.21
CA PRO A 86 20.13 13.49 -4.06
C PRO A 86 19.31 13.45 -2.78
N PHE A 87 18.54 14.48 -2.49
CA PHE A 87 17.68 14.53 -1.30
C PHE A 87 16.57 13.47 -1.35
N VAL A 88 15.92 13.34 -2.50
CA VAL A 88 14.86 12.33 -2.70
C VAL A 88 15.42 10.92 -2.51
N LEU A 89 16.54 10.62 -3.16
CA LEU A 89 17.18 9.30 -3.04
C LEU A 89 17.59 8.99 -1.60
N ASP A 90 18.21 9.94 -0.89
CA ASP A 90 18.61 9.77 0.53
C ASP A 90 17.39 9.44 1.40
N MET A 91 16.27 10.14 1.22
CA MET A 91 15.04 9.87 1.96
C MET A 91 14.48 8.47 1.69
N PHE A 92 14.44 8.05 0.41
CA PHE A 92 13.92 6.72 0.05
C PHE A 92 14.88 5.58 0.40
N GLU A 93 16.18 5.77 0.28
CA GLU A 93 17.15 4.79 0.76
C GLU A 93 17.02 4.58 2.28
N ARG A 94 16.81 5.66 3.03
CA ARG A 94 16.53 5.58 4.47
C ARG A 94 15.20 4.90 4.77
N TYR A 95 14.14 5.24 4.03
CA TYR A 95 12.84 4.55 4.12
C TYR A 95 12.98 3.04 3.94
N LEU A 96 13.68 2.60 2.88
CA LEU A 96 13.90 1.18 2.62
C LEU A 96 14.73 0.51 3.74
N ALA A 97 15.74 1.21 4.28
CA ALA A 97 16.52 0.72 5.41
C ALA A 97 15.65 0.56 6.67
N ILE A 98 14.75 1.53 6.95
CA ILE A 98 13.78 1.43 8.05
C ILE A 98 12.86 0.24 7.82
N THR A 99 12.32 0.07 6.62
CA THR A 99 11.45 -1.07 6.25
C THR A 99 12.12 -2.41 6.59
N GLY A 100 13.41 -2.54 6.25
CA GLY A 100 14.21 -3.73 6.60
C GLY A 100 14.39 -3.93 8.11
N ILE A 101 14.66 -2.86 8.88
CA ILE A 101 14.76 -2.92 10.35
C ILE A 101 13.42 -3.35 10.96
N LEU A 102 12.31 -2.84 10.44
CA LEU A 102 10.96 -3.22 10.88
C LEU A 102 10.63 -4.68 10.57
N GLY A 103 11.37 -5.31 9.65
CA GLY A 103 11.18 -6.69 9.22
C GLY A 103 10.03 -6.87 8.25
N ALA A 104 9.59 -5.79 7.60
CA ALA A 104 8.61 -5.87 6.54
C ALA A 104 9.25 -6.40 5.25
N GLU A 105 8.50 -7.22 4.52
CA GLU A 105 8.97 -7.78 3.26
C GLU A 105 8.83 -6.76 2.11
N VAL A 106 7.76 -5.96 2.13
CA VAL A 106 7.43 -5.00 1.07
C VAL A 106 7.37 -3.59 1.63
N GLY A 107 8.07 -2.69 0.95
CA GLY A 107 7.91 -1.25 1.12
C GLY A 107 7.19 -0.67 -0.09
N VAL A 108 5.97 -0.18 0.09
CA VAL A 108 5.18 0.42 -0.99
C VAL A 108 5.75 1.79 -1.32
N VAL A 109 6.01 2.03 -2.60
CA VAL A 109 6.57 3.28 -3.12
C VAL A 109 5.75 3.71 -4.32
N HIS A 110 5.06 4.84 -4.19
CA HIS A 110 4.31 5.42 -5.30
C HIS A 110 5.21 5.73 -6.49
N PRO A 111 4.73 5.53 -7.72
CA PRO A 111 5.40 6.05 -8.90
C PRO A 111 5.36 7.57 -8.93
N LEU A 112 6.22 8.17 -9.73
CA LEU A 112 6.16 9.59 -10.02
C LEU A 112 4.93 9.89 -10.89
N HIS A 113 4.02 10.75 -10.41
CA HIS A 113 2.74 11.07 -11.05
C HIS A 113 2.32 12.52 -10.81
N TYR A 114 3.10 13.52 -11.17
CA TYR A 114 2.94 14.91 -10.75
C TYR A 114 2.44 15.89 -11.84
N PHE A 115 2.08 15.41 -13.01
CA PHE A 115 1.40 16.23 -14.03
C PHE A 115 0.40 15.38 -14.84
N SER A 116 -0.35 16.01 -15.72
CA SER A 116 -1.34 15.30 -16.53
C SER A 116 -0.74 14.07 -17.20
N TYR A 117 -1.27 12.92 -16.87
CA TYR A 117 -0.79 11.64 -17.40
C TYR A 117 -1.08 11.51 -18.90
N GLU A 118 -2.27 11.92 -19.32
CA GLU A 118 -2.67 11.92 -20.71
C GLU A 118 -1.72 12.78 -21.57
N GLY A 119 -1.11 12.16 -22.55
CA GLY A 119 -0.12 12.80 -23.42
C GLY A 119 1.33 12.78 -22.95
N HIS A 120 1.61 12.28 -21.73
CA HIS A 120 2.95 12.18 -21.15
C HIS A 120 3.34 10.76 -20.71
N VAL A 121 2.57 9.76 -21.10
CA VAL A 121 2.72 8.36 -20.65
C VAL A 121 4.16 7.86 -20.79
N GLU A 122 4.77 7.99 -21.95
CA GLU A 122 6.14 7.50 -22.16
C GLU A 122 7.19 8.31 -21.40
N GLU A 123 7.02 9.63 -21.29
CA GLU A 123 7.92 10.48 -20.49
C GLU A 123 7.87 10.10 -19.01
N ILE A 124 6.67 9.87 -18.48
CA ILE A 124 6.47 9.45 -17.09
C ILE A 124 7.03 8.04 -16.90
N PHE A 125 6.80 7.13 -17.84
CA PHE A 125 7.35 5.79 -17.81
C PHE A 125 8.89 5.81 -17.74
N GLU A 126 9.57 6.55 -18.60
CA GLU A 126 11.03 6.65 -18.59
C GLU A 126 11.57 7.25 -17.28
N LYS A 127 10.87 8.23 -16.71
CA LYS A 127 11.22 8.81 -15.40
C LYS A 127 11.08 7.78 -14.29
N ASN A 128 10.01 7.00 -14.28
CA ASN A 128 9.78 5.96 -13.28
C ASN A 128 10.79 4.80 -13.42
N MET A 129 11.15 4.40 -14.65
CA MET A 129 12.20 3.39 -14.83
C MET A 129 13.53 3.81 -14.21
N ARG A 130 13.91 5.07 -14.35
CA ARG A 130 15.11 5.62 -13.69
C ARG A 130 14.94 5.70 -12.18
N TYR A 131 13.79 6.19 -11.72
CA TYR A 131 13.49 6.37 -10.30
C TYR A 131 13.58 5.04 -9.53
N TYR A 132 12.82 4.04 -9.96
CA TYR A 132 12.87 2.72 -9.34
C TYR A 132 14.22 2.04 -9.53
N GLY A 133 14.83 2.20 -10.73
CA GLY A 133 16.17 1.68 -11.01
C GLY A 133 17.23 2.14 -10.03
N ASP A 134 17.16 3.41 -9.60
CA ASP A 134 18.07 3.97 -8.61
C ASP A 134 17.80 3.45 -7.18
N LEU A 135 16.56 3.07 -6.87
CA LEU A 135 16.16 2.56 -5.54
C LEU A 135 16.45 1.06 -5.37
N ILE A 136 16.49 0.28 -6.46
CA ILE A 136 16.76 -1.17 -6.41
C ILE A 136 17.98 -1.55 -5.58
N PRO A 137 19.15 -0.88 -5.70
CA PRO A 137 20.31 -1.23 -4.90
C PRO A 137 20.08 -1.05 -3.39
N ALA A 138 19.32 -0.04 -2.99
CA ALA A 138 18.98 0.20 -1.58
C ALA A 138 18.01 -0.86 -1.05
N ALA A 139 16.98 -1.22 -1.83
CA ALA A 139 16.06 -2.29 -1.49
C ALA A 139 16.79 -3.63 -1.28
N LYS A 140 17.71 -3.98 -2.19
CA LYS A 140 18.53 -5.19 -2.07
C LYS A 140 19.43 -5.16 -0.82
N ARG A 141 20.05 -4.02 -0.50
CA ARG A 141 20.86 -3.88 0.73
C ARG A 141 19.99 -4.04 2.00
N ALA A 142 18.78 -3.55 1.97
CA ALA A 142 17.83 -3.66 3.09
C ALA A 142 17.14 -5.04 3.19
N GLY A 143 17.25 -5.87 2.15
CA GLY A 143 16.57 -7.17 2.07
C GLY A 143 15.06 -7.05 1.92
N VAL A 144 14.57 -5.98 1.26
CA VAL A 144 13.15 -5.69 1.06
C VAL A 144 12.81 -5.60 -0.42
N LYS A 145 11.54 -5.76 -0.76
CA LYS A 145 10.99 -5.51 -2.09
C LYS A 145 10.33 -4.14 -2.14
N ILE A 146 10.42 -3.46 -3.26
CA ILE A 146 9.65 -2.26 -3.55
C ILE A 146 8.33 -2.68 -4.20
N GLY A 147 7.21 -2.39 -3.54
CA GLY A 147 5.88 -2.50 -4.11
C GLY A 147 5.56 -1.26 -4.95
N VAL A 148 5.53 -1.42 -6.27
CA VAL A 148 5.03 -0.37 -7.17
C VAL A 148 3.51 -0.36 -7.08
N GLU A 149 2.92 0.80 -6.85
CA GLU A 149 1.46 0.92 -6.68
C GLU A 149 0.81 1.54 -7.92
N ASN A 150 -0.40 1.09 -8.25
CA ASN A 150 -1.23 1.71 -9.29
C ASN A 150 -1.93 2.96 -8.76
N MET A 151 -1.94 4.02 -9.55
CA MET A 151 -2.39 5.35 -9.16
C MET A 151 -3.64 5.79 -9.94
N TRP A 152 -4.21 6.87 -9.48
CA TRP A 152 -5.26 7.63 -10.18
C TRP A 152 -4.98 9.13 -10.06
N GLN A 153 -5.51 9.92 -11.01
CA GLN A 153 -5.46 11.38 -10.98
C GLN A 153 -6.87 11.96 -10.91
N ARG A 154 -6.95 13.21 -10.52
CA ARG A 154 -8.17 13.99 -10.66
C ARG A 154 -8.11 14.87 -11.91
N ASP A 155 -9.00 14.66 -12.88
CA ASP A 155 -9.24 15.64 -13.94
C ASP A 155 -9.84 16.91 -13.30
N LEU A 156 -9.01 17.94 -13.15
CA LEU A 156 -9.40 19.19 -12.48
C LEU A 156 -10.49 19.95 -13.25
N ARG A 157 -10.57 19.74 -14.57
CA ARG A 157 -11.58 20.39 -15.43
C ARG A 157 -12.93 19.70 -15.31
N ARG A 158 -12.94 18.35 -15.36
CA ARG A 158 -14.16 17.55 -15.28
C ARG A 158 -14.55 17.19 -13.85
N LYS A 159 -13.63 17.39 -12.90
CA LYS A 159 -13.79 17.08 -11.46
C LYS A 159 -14.09 15.60 -11.18
N CYS A 160 -13.59 14.70 -12.00
CA CYS A 160 -13.74 13.26 -11.85
C CYS A 160 -12.36 12.57 -11.80
N PRO A 161 -12.30 11.32 -11.34
CA PRO A 161 -11.10 10.49 -11.48
C PRO A 161 -10.70 10.29 -12.94
N SER A 162 -9.43 10.09 -13.19
CA SER A 162 -8.81 9.91 -14.50
C SER A 162 -7.60 8.98 -14.39
N TYR A 163 -7.07 8.59 -15.52
CA TYR A 163 -5.90 7.72 -15.63
C TYR A 163 -4.66 8.30 -14.96
N ASP A 164 -3.85 7.41 -14.42
CA ASP A 164 -2.50 7.68 -13.97
C ASP A 164 -1.61 6.44 -14.13
N VAL A 165 -0.41 6.50 -13.61
CA VAL A 165 0.61 5.44 -13.68
C VAL A 165 0.04 4.11 -13.17
N CYS A 166 0.25 3.06 -13.94
CA CYS A 166 -0.18 1.69 -13.62
C CYS A 166 -1.70 1.51 -13.40
N SER A 167 -2.52 2.46 -13.86
CA SER A 167 -3.98 2.34 -13.74
C SER A 167 -4.60 1.34 -14.72
N GLU A 168 -3.85 0.88 -15.73
CA GLU A 168 -4.25 -0.15 -16.69
C GLU A 168 -3.40 -1.42 -16.51
N ALA A 169 -4.03 -2.58 -16.62
CA ALA A 169 -3.37 -3.88 -16.43
C ALA A 169 -2.12 -4.07 -17.28
N ALA A 170 -2.23 -3.74 -18.58
CA ALA A 170 -1.12 -3.90 -19.52
C ALA A 170 0.08 -3.00 -19.18
N GLU A 171 -0.19 -1.78 -18.71
CA GLU A 171 0.86 -0.86 -18.28
C GLU A 171 1.49 -1.32 -16.98
N PHE A 172 0.72 -1.77 -16.02
CA PHE A 172 1.25 -2.25 -14.75
C PHE A 172 2.19 -3.44 -14.95
N VAL A 173 1.78 -4.41 -15.77
CA VAL A 173 2.65 -5.53 -16.20
C VAL A 173 3.93 -5.00 -16.86
N ARG A 174 3.81 -4.02 -17.78
CA ARG A 174 4.97 -3.40 -18.46
C ARG A 174 5.96 -2.79 -17.46
N TYR A 175 5.49 -2.11 -16.42
CA TYR A 175 6.34 -1.52 -15.37
C TYR A 175 7.16 -2.60 -14.65
N ILE A 176 6.49 -3.64 -14.14
CA ILE A 176 7.16 -4.71 -13.39
C ILE A 176 8.15 -5.47 -14.29
N ASP A 177 7.74 -5.84 -15.51
CA ASP A 177 8.57 -6.62 -16.42
C ASP A 177 9.76 -5.83 -16.96
N THR A 178 9.63 -4.51 -17.16
CA THR A 178 10.75 -3.68 -17.65
C THR A 178 11.77 -3.45 -16.54
N LEU A 179 11.36 -3.26 -15.30
CA LEU A 179 12.27 -3.14 -14.15
C LEU A 179 13.03 -4.45 -13.88
N ASN A 180 12.43 -5.58 -14.19
CA ASN A 180 13.03 -6.92 -14.22
C ASN A 180 14.00 -7.18 -13.05
N SER A 181 13.53 -7.00 -11.83
CA SER A 181 14.33 -7.17 -10.61
C SER A 181 13.54 -7.94 -9.56
N ASP A 182 14.22 -8.85 -8.84
CA ASP A 182 13.70 -9.57 -7.69
C ASP A 182 13.34 -8.67 -6.50
N ALA A 183 13.82 -7.42 -6.52
CA ALA A 183 13.47 -6.38 -5.54
C ALA A 183 12.28 -5.51 -5.96
N ILE A 184 11.60 -5.82 -7.07
CA ILE A 184 10.43 -5.07 -7.56
C ILE A 184 9.24 -6.02 -7.66
N VAL A 185 8.12 -5.60 -7.11
CA VAL A 185 6.83 -6.31 -7.14
C VAL A 185 5.69 -5.32 -7.35
N ALA A 186 4.51 -5.81 -7.71
CA ALA A 186 3.30 -5.01 -7.72
C ALA A 186 2.66 -4.96 -6.33
N CYS A 187 2.26 -3.78 -5.91
CA CYS A 187 1.28 -3.54 -4.86
C CYS A 187 -0.01 -3.08 -5.54
N LEU A 188 -1.05 -3.90 -5.55
CA LEU A 188 -2.30 -3.51 -6.17
C LEU A 188 -3.19 -2.82 -5.15
N ASP A 189 -3.46 -1.54 -5.39
CA ASP A 189 -4.57 -0.85 -4.76
C ASP A 189 -5.86 -1.17 -5.53
N ILE A 190 -6.73 -1.93 -4.87
CA ILE A 190 -7.99 -2.42 -5.44
C ILE A 190 -8.97 -1.27 -5.65
N GLY A 191 -9.00 -0.32 -4.72
CA GLY A 191 -9.88 0.83 -4.80
C GLY A 191 -9.51 1.78 -5.93
N HIS A 192 -8.23 1.99 -6.19
CA HIS A 192 -7.75 2.85 -7.27
C HIS A 192 -8.18 2.37 -8.65
N VAL A 193 -8.20 1.05 -8.90
CA VAL A 193 -8.65 0.51 -10.20
C VAL A 193 -10.08 0.94 -10.51
N GLY A 194 -11.00 0.82 -9.56
CA GLY A 194 -12.40 1.19 -9.74
C GLY A 194 -12.64 2.68 -10.02
N LEU A 195 -11.66 3.54 -9.74
CA LEU A 195 -11.77 4.99 -9.99
C LEU A 195 -11.51 5.38 -11.45
N VAL A 196 -10.86 4.49 -12.22
CA VAL A 196 -10.52 4.78 -13.62
C VAL A 196 -11.62 4.25 -14.53
N PRO A 197 -12.44 5.12 -15.15
CA PRO A 197 -13.65 4.68 -15.83
C PRO A 197 -13.36 3.89 -17.13
N GLN A 198 -14.12 2.83 -17.36
CA GLN A 198 -14.24 2.11 -18.63
C GLN A 198 -12.95 1.41 -19.13
N ARG A 199 -12.12 0.96 -18.21
CA ARG A 199 -10.92 0.17 -18.52
C ARG A 199 -11.01 -1.20 -17.83
N ASP A 200 -9.93 -1.57 -17.17
CA ASP A 200 -9.85 -2.83 -16.45
C ASP A 200 -10.61 -2.75 -15.12
N GLU A 201 -11.18 -3.85 -14.71
CA GLU A 201 -11.67 -4.05 -13.37
C GLU A 201 -10.56 -4.63 -12.48
N ALA A 202 -10.68 -4.53 -11.15
CA ALA A 202 -9.63 -5.01 -10.24
C ALA A 202 -9.26 -6.48 -10.48
N TRP A 203 -10.25 -7.33 -10.77
CA TRP A 203 -10.01 -8.75 -11.08
C TRP A 203 -9.30 -8.98 -12.42
N ASP A 204 -9.41 -8.07 -13.40
CA ASP A 204 -8.66 -8.16 -14.66
C ASP A 204 -7.19 -7.80 -14.42
N VAL A 205 -6.92 -6.76 -13.62
CA VAL A 205 -5.55 -6.39 -13.20
C VAL A 205 -4.90 -7.51 -12.40
N ILE A 206 -5.62 -8.12 -11.44
CA ILE A 206 -5.14 -9.26 -10.66
C ILE A 206 -4.70 -10.41 -11.58
N ARG A 207 -5.56 -10.81 -12.54
CA ARG A 207 -5.26 -11.88 -13.49
C ARG A 207 -4.08 -11.55 -14.38
N ALA A 208 -3.96 -10.29 -14.84
CA ALA A 208 -2.86 -9.85 -15.70
C ALA A 208 -1.51 -9.83 -14.98
N LEU A 209 -1.48 -9.38 -13.73
CA LEU A 209 -0.28 -9.42 -12.89
C LEU A 209 0.13 -10.86 -12.59
N GLY A 210 -0.82 -11.72 -12.25
CA GLY A 210 -0.60 -13.11 -11.90
C GLY A 210 0.18 -13.27 -10.60
N HIS A 211 0.47 -14.55 -10.27
CA HIS A 211 1.18 -14.92 -9.04
C HIS A 211 2.56 -14.26 -8.89
N ASP A 212 3.35 -14.25 -9.97
CA ASP A 212 4.77 -13.87 -9.90
C ASP A 212 5.01 -12.37 -9.73
N ARG A 213 4.03 -11.51 -10.08
CA ARG A 213 4.17 -10.05 -10.00
C ARG A 213 3.46 -9.44 -8.81
N LEU A 214 2.27 -9.97 -8.45
CA LEU A 214 1.43 -9.43 -7.40
C LEU A 214 1.83 -9.99 -6.04
N HIS A 215 2.46 -9.18 -5.19
CA HIS A 215 2.92 -9.60 -3.86
C HIS A 215 2.29 -8.81 -2.72
N SER A 216 1.64 -7.70 -3.00
CA SER A 216 1.12 -6.80 -1.99
C SER A 216 -0.22 -6.20 -2.43
N LEU A 217 -1.07 -5.91 -1.47
CA LEU A 217 -2.40 -5.31 -1.69
C LEU A 217 -2.59 -4.09 -0.81
N HIS A 218 -3.34 -3.11 -1.35
CA HIS A 218 -4.10 -2.14 -0.60
C HIS A 218 -5.59 -2.44 -0.78
N VAL A 219 -6.24 -2.82 0.31
CA VAL A 219 -7.63 -3.29 0.29
C VAL A 219 -8.52 -2.24 0.90
N HIS A 220 -9.32 -1.61 0.05
CA HIS A 220 -10.41 -0.74 0.44
C HIS A 220 -11.50 -0.71 -0.62
N ASP A 221 -12.66 -0.20 -0.27
CA ASP A 221 -13.82 -0.05 -1.14
C ASP A 221 -14.11 1.42 -1.43
N ASN A 222 -14.86 1.71 -2.47
CA ASN A 222 -15.35 3.03 -2.80
C ASN A 222 -16.65 2.96 -3.63
N ASP A 223 -17.21 4.12 -3.96
CA ASP A 223 -18.44 4.23 -4.76
C ASP A 223 -18.18 4.53 -6.25
N TYR A 224 -16.92 4.40 -6.71
CA TYR A 224 -16.43 4.77 -8.04
C TYR A 224 -16.40 6.29 -8.33
N CYS A 225 -16.66 7.14 -7.34
CA CYS A 225 -16.64 8.58 -7.51
C CYS A 225 -15.46 9.29 -6.83
N GLY A 226 -14.77 8.60 -5.95
CA GLY A 226 -13.64 9.12 -5.21
C GLY A 226 -12.95 8.05 -4.39
N ASP A 227 -11.74 8.36 -3.99
CA ASP A 227 -10.89 7.51 -3.17
C ASP A 227 -11.30 7.64 -1.69
N GLN A 228 -12.26 6.79 -1.30
CA GLN A 228 -12.94 6.91 -0.01
C GLN A 228 -12.38 6.00 1.07
N HIS A 229 -11.52 5.06 0.73
CA HIS A 229 -10.94 4.08 1.67
C HIS A 229 -12.00 3.43 2.58
N MET A 230 -13.12 3.01 2.00
CA MET A 230 -14.22 2.36 2.72
C MET A 230 -13.87 0.90 3.05
N VAL A 231 -14.52 0.36 4.06
CA VAL A 231 -14.41 -1.08 4.36
C VAL A 231 -15.10 -1.88 3.24
N PRO A 232 -14.53 -3.00 2.76
CA PRO A 232 -15.17 -3.87 1.80
C PRO A 232 -16.65 -4.16 2.15
N TYR A 233 -17.51 -4.25 1.12
CA TYR A 233 -18.96 -4.36 1.21
C TYR A 233 -19.71 -3.09 1.66
N THR A 234 -19.00 -1.96 1.90
CA THR A 234 -19.67 -0.69 2.19
C THR A 234 -19.63 0.29 1.01
N GLY A 235 -18.96 -0.07 -0.08
CA GLY A 235 -18.92 0.60 -1.37
C GLY A 235 -19.57 -0.22 -2.48
N LYS A 236 -18.95 -0.23 -3.67
CA LYS A 236 -19.51 -0.83 -4.88
C LYS A 236 -18.62 -1.86 -5.57
N ILE A 237 -17.42 -2.11 -5.08
CA ILE A 237 -16.48 -3.06 -5.68
C ILE A 237 -17.06 -4.48 -5.56
N ASP A 238 -16.98 -5.26 -6.63
CA ASP A 238 -17.42 -6.66 -6.64
C ASP A 238 -16.37 -7.56 -5.97
N TRP A 239 -16.52 -7.71 -4.66
CA TRP A 239 -15.60 -8.52 -3.85
C TRP A 239 -15.66 -10.02 -4.18
N ALA A 240 -16.72 -10.50 -4.79
CA ALA A 240 -16.78 -11.89 -5.24
C ALA A 240 -15.86 -12.15 -6.43
N GLU A 241 -15.80 -11.22 -7.39
CA GLU A 241 -14.87 -11.30 -8.52
C GLU A 241 -13.41 -11.05 -8.08
N VAL A 242 -13.17 -10.06 -7.20
CA VAL A 242 -11.83 -9.77 -6.66
C VAL A 242 -11.26 -10.99 -5.94
N THR A 243 -11.99 -11.58 -5.01
CA THR A 243 -11.52 -12.75 -4.24
C THR A 243 -11.34 -13.98 -5.11
N ARG A 244 -12.21 -14.18 -6.11
CA ARG A 244 -12.05 -15.23 -7.10
C ARG A 244 -10.75 -15.07 -7.88
N ALA A 245 -10.48 -13.88 -8.41
CA ALA A 245 -9.26 -13.62 -9.17
C ALA A 245 -7.99 -13.83 -8.34
N LEU A 246 -7.98 -13.39 -7.07
CA LEU A 246 -6.87 -13.64 -6.15
C LEU A 246 -6.65 -15.14 -5.92
N GLY A 247 -7.74 -15.91 -5.76
CA GLY A 247 -7.66 -17.37 -5.66
C GLY A 247 -7.14 -18.02 -6.95
N GLU A 248 -7.66 -17.63 -8.11
CA GLU A 248 -7.26 -18.17 -9.43
C GLU A 248 -5.77 -18.02 -9.71
N ILE A 249 -5.14 -16.91 -9.30
CA ILE A 249 -3.69 -16.69 -9.45
C ILE A 249 -2.86 -17.32 -8.34
N ASP A 250 -3.49 -18.00 -7.38
CA ASP A 250 -2.84 -18.54 -6.16
C ASP A 250 -2.09 -17.46 -5.37
N TYR A 251 -2.68 -16.29 -5.18
CA TYR A 251 -2.07 -15.19 -4.44
C TYR A 251 -1.65 -15.62 -3.04
N ASP A 252 -0.38 -15.42 -2.68
CA ASP A 252 0.21 -15.85 -1.42
C ASP A 252 0.68 -14.71 -0.51
N GLY A 253 0.59 -13.46 -0.97
CA GLY A 253 0.85 -12.27 -0.16
C GLY A 253 -0.18 -12.07 0.96
N ASP A 254 -0.03 -10.98 1.71
CA ASP A 254 -0.92 -10.66 2.82
C ASP A 254 -2.15 -9.82 2.38
N PHE A 255 -3.26 -9.94 3.09
CA PHE A 255 -4.47 -9.16 2.89
C PHE A 255 -4.38 -7.88 3.71
N THR A 256 -3.82 -6.83 3.12
CA THR A 256 -3.48 -5.59 3.81
C THR A 256 -4.56 -4.53 3.55
N TYR A 257 -5.26 -4.13 4.59
CA TYR A 257 -6.18 -3.02 4.52
C TYR A 257 -5.46 -1.69 4.30
N GLU A 258 -6.07 -0.81 3.49
CA GLU A 258 -5.76 0.62 3.45
C GLU A 258 -6.99 1.45 3.87
N THR A 259 -7.76 0.92 4.78
CA THR A 259 -8.93 1.58 5.35
C THR A 259 -8.85 1.60 6.87
N SER A 260 -9.07 2.74 7.45
CA SER A 260 -9.22 2.92 8.90
C SER A 260 -10.03 4.17 9.21
N LYS A 261 -9.64 5.32 8.68
CA LYS A 261 -10.28 6.61 8.94
C LYS A 261 -11.75 6.62 8.51
N ALA A 262 -12.09 6.08 7.35
CA ALA A 262 -13.46 6.11 6.83
C ALA A 262 -14.48 5.52 7.82
N LEU A 263 -14.12 4.45 8.51
CA LEU A 263 -14.97 3.83 9.52
C LEU A 263 -14.73 4.40 10.92
N LEU A 264 -13.47 4.53 11.34
CA LEU A 264 -13.11 4.68 12.76
C LEU A 264 -13.07 6.14 13.24
N HIS A 265 -12.91 7.12 12.30
CA HIS A 265 -12.62 8.52 12.65
C HIS A 265 -13.65 9.14 13.59
N ASN A 266 -14.93 8.86 13.36
CA ASN A 266 -16.02 9.43 14.15
C ASN A 266 -16.55 8.48 15.25
N MET A 267 -15.88 7.33 15.46
CA MET A 267 -16.30 6.41 16.49
C MET A 267 -15.88 6.89 17.89
N ASP A 268 -16.83 6.81 18.83
CA ASP A 268 -16.54 6.94 20.25
C ASP A 268 -15.65 5.77 20.71
N ASP A 269 -14.75 6.02 21.67
CA ASP A 269 -13.79 5.03 22.16
C ASP A 269 -14.44 3.74 22.68
N ARG A 270 -15.68 3.83 23.15
CA ARG A 270 -16.46 2.67 23.64
C ARG A 270 -16.94 1.77 22.53
N ILE A 271 -17.15 2.28 21.30
CA ILE A 271 -17.61 1.53 20.15
C ILE A 271 -16.47 1.18 19.17
N LEU A 272 -15.32 1.82 19.31
CA LEU A 272 -14.16 1.61 18.44
C LEU A 272 -13.72 0.13 18.36
N PRO A 273 -13.68 -0.65 19.46
CA PRO A 273 -13.37 -2.09 19.38
C PRO A 273 -14.34 -2.87 18.50
N THR A 274 -15.62 -2.47 18.46
CA THR A 274 -16.61 -3.09 17.56
C THR A 274 -16.32 -2.78 16.10
N GLY A 275 -15.88 -1.56 15.78
CA GLY A 275 -15.45 -1.20 14.43
C GLY A 275 -14.23 -1.99 13.97
N LEU A 276 -13.22 -2.12 14.82
CA LEU A 276 -12.03 -2.94 14.53
C LEU A 276 -12.41 -4.41 14.34
N LYS A 277 -13.28 -4.96 15.20
CA LYS A 277 -13.76 -6.34 15.07
C LYS A 277 -14.55 -6.55 13.78
N PHE A 278 -15.38 -5.59 13.37
CA PHE A 278 -16.09 -5.65 12.08
C PHE A 278 -15.11 -5.74 10.91
N MET A 279 -14.05 -4.94 10.91
CA MET A 279 -13.01 -5.03 9.88
C MET A 279 -12.34 -6.41 9.87
N VAL A 280 -12.03 -6.97 11.03
CA VAL A 280 -11.45 -8.32 11.12
C VAL A 280 -12.41 -9.36 10.53
N ASP A 281 -13.69 -9.31 10.89
CA ASP A 281 -14.67 -10.29 10.40
C ASP A 281 -14.85 -10.22 8.88
N VAL A 282 -14.91 -9.00 8.32
CA VAL A 282 -14.95 -8.81 6.87
C VAL A 282 -13.69 -9.33 6.19
N GLY A 283 -12.50 -8.98 6.70
CA GLY A 283 -11.23 -9.45 6.11
C GLY A 283 -11.09 -10.97 6.15
N ARG A 284 -11.43 -11.62 7.27
CA ARG A 284 -11.40 -13.09 7.39
C ARG A 284 -12.37 -13.76 6.42
N HIS A 285 -13.56 -13.19 6.24
CA HIS A 285 -14.52 -13.68 5.26
C HIS A 285 -13.93 -13.61 3.83
N LEU A 286 -13.38 -12.46 3.43
CA LEU A 286 -12.77 -12.31 2.11
C LEU A 286 -11.59 -13.26 1.89
N MET A 287 -10.70 -13.43 2.88
CA MET A 287 -9.60 -14.40 2.81
C MET A 287 -10.12 -15.84 2.64
N THR A 288 -11.23 -16.20 3.28
CA THR A 288 -11.86 -17.51 3.10
C THR A 288 -12.34 -17.69 1.64
N LEU A 289 -12.97 -16.67 1.04
CA LEU A 289 -13.39 -16.72 -0.37
C LEU A 289 -12.20 -16.86 -1.34
N VAL A 290 -11.07 -16.21 -1.03
CA VAL A 290 -9.83 -16.40 -1.80
C VAL A 290 -9.38 -17.86 -1.73
N ASP A 291 -9.31 -18.44 -0.51
CA ASP A 291 -8.86 -19.82 -0.33
C ASP A 291 -9.80 -20.85 -0.99
N GLU A 292 -11.11 -20.60 -0.99
CA GLU A 292 -12.12 -21.44 -1.68
C GLU A 292 -11.98 -21.40 -3.22
N SER A 293 -11.38 -20.33 -3.75
CA SER A 293 -11.18 -20.10 -5.19
C SER A 293 -9.82 -20.57 -5.70
N ARG A 294 -8.94 -21.09 -4.83
CA ARG A 294 -7.61 -21.59 -5.24
C ARG A 294 -7.71 -22.82 -6.13
N PRO A 295 -6.76 -23.04 -7.05
CA PRO A 295 -6.63 -24.28 -7.82
C PRO A 295 -6.55 -25.49 -6.87
N LYS A 296 -7.26 -26.56 -7.23
CA LYS A 296 -7.25 -27.82 -6.45
C LYS A 296 -6.06 -28.69 -6.85
#